data_435f9bb66c37089ece10fe0034e8d72e
#
_entry.id   435f9bb66c37089ece10fe0034e8d72e
#
_cell.length_a   1.000
_cell.length_b   1.000
_cell.length_c   1.000
_cell.angle_alpha   90.00
_cell.angle_beta   90.00
_cell.angle_gamma   90.00
#
_symmetry.space_group_name_H-M   'P 1'
#
loop_
_entity.id
_entity.type
_entity.pdbx_description
1 polymer ?
#
loop_
_entity_poly.entity_id
_entity_poly.type
_entity_poly.pdbx_seq_one_letter_code
_entity_poly.pdbx_strand_id
1 'polypeptide(L)'
;MNAINHATTALIINKKWPGVPIVFVLISVQLVEILWVVLNLFGIEITTTEPQVRALNDIHLAYMPYSHSIAATVVFALVVWVVFARFLSKPVWGLALAVAVSSHIVLDLATHVHDIALAPGIESPKFGSGLYGVPLLAFVVEMIYGVWCWWIFRGSKALLAVIVLLNLGALSFYSPLIPGPEHLLAGHPSIFAAAIGVHIIVGLLAVGLLARSQWQSSADRPKAAGN
;
A
#
# COMPACT_ATOMS: atom_id res chain seq x y z
N MET A 1 -6.60 -0.16 -0.33
CA MET A 1 -6.06 -1.23 -1.21
C MET A 1 -5.17 -2.17 -0.40
N ASN A 2 -5.03 -3.46 -0.79
CA ASN A 2 -4.14 -4.40 -0.10
C ASN A 2 -2.68 -3.87 -0.08
N ALA A 3 -1.99 -4.02 1.05
CA ALA A 3 -0.64 -3.49 1.29
C ALA A 3 0.40 -3.93 0.24
N ILE A 4 0.31 -5.17 -0.29
CA ILE A 4 1.20 -5.60 -1.37
C ILE A 4 1.03 -4.76 -2.64
N ASN A 5 -0.17 -4.30 -2.95
CA ASN A 5 -0.44 -3.53 -4.15
C ASN A 5 0.05 -2.08 -4.03
N HIS A 6 0.02 -1.47 -2.84
CA HIS A 6 0.76 -0.24 -2.57
C HIS A 6 2.26 -0.47 -2.79
N ALA A 7 2.83 -1.56 -2.28
CA ALA A 7 4.25 -1.87 -2.49
C ALA A 7 4.60 -2.08 -3.97
N THR A 8 3.72 -2.69 -4.79
CA THR A 8 3.98 -2.86 -6.23
C THR A 8 3.96 -1.53 -6.99
N THR A 9 3.23 -0.52 -6.50
CA THR A 9 3.24 0.82 -7.08
C THR A 9 4.64 1.44 -7.03
N ALA A 10 5.44 1.11 -6.01
CA ALA A 10 6.83 1.53 -5.93
C ALA A 10 7.67 1.08 -7.13
N LEU A 11 7.34 -0.05 -7.76
CA LEU A 11 8.03 -0.56 -8.94
C LEU A 11 7.88 0.39 -10.13
N ILE A 12 6.66 0.90 -10.36
CA ILE A 12 6.37 1.85 -11.46
C ILE A 12 7.06 3.18 -11.18
N ILE A 13 6.95 3.69 -9.95
CA ILE A 13 7.56 4.95 -9.55
C ILE A 13 9.09 4.85 -9.68
N ASN A 14 9.69 3.77 -9.19
CA ASN A 14 11.14 3.56 -9.29
C ASN A 14 11.61 3.41 -10.73
N LYS A 15 10.81 2.78 -11.60
CA LYS A 15 11.10 2.73 -13.03
C LYS A 15 11.15 4.10 -13.68
N LYS A 16 10.27 5.03 -13.25
CA LYS A 16 10.26 6.41 -13.75
C LYS A 16 11.40 7.25 -13.19
N TRP A 17 11.80 6.99 -11.95
CA TRP A 17 12.88 7.68 -11.26
C TRP A 17 13.94 6.70 -10.74
N PRO A 18 14.73 6.08 -11.62
CA PRO A 18 15.67 5.00 -11.26
C PRO A 18 16.82 5.45 -10.36
N GLY A 19 17.10 6.76 -10.30
CA GLY A 19 18.09 7.33 -9.37
C GLY A 19 17.61 7.45 -7.92
N VAL A 20 16.33 7.18 -7.64
CA VAL A 20 15.80 7.12 -6.27
C VAL A 20 15.91 5.69 -5.76
N PRO A 21 16.63 5.41 -4.66
CA PRO A 21 16.71 4.06 -4.13
C PRO A 21 15.31 3.51 -3.80
N ILE A 22 15.02 2.30 -4.29
CA ILE A 22 13.68 1.70 -4.19
C ILE A 22 13.17 1.61 -2.74
N VAL A 23 14.07 1.50 -1.76
CA VAL A 23 13.67 1.40 -0.35
C VAL A 23 12.95 2.67 0.12
N PHE A 24 13.37 3.86 -0.32
CA PHE A 24 12.68 5.10 0.02
C PHE A 24 11.32 5.19 -0.65
N VAL A 25 11.21 4.73 -1.90
CA VAL A 25 9.93 4.68 -2.62
C VAL A 25 8.97 3.71 -1.93
N LEU A 26 9.43 2.51 -1.56
CA LEU A 26 8.66 1.51 -0.84
C LEU A 26 8.13 2.01 0.50
N ILE A 27 8.98 2.67 1.29
CA ILE A 27 8.54 3.28 2.56
C ILE A 27 7.50 4.38 2.29
N SER A 28 7.72 5.20 1.27
CA SER A 28 6.83 6.33 0.97
C SER A 28 5.45 5.89 0.48
N VAL A 29 5.32 4.85 -0.34
CA VAL A 29 4.02 4.32 -0.76
C VAL A 29 3.24 3.68 0.39
N GLN A 30 3.92 3.27 1.46
CA GLN A 30 3.32 2.67 2.65
C GLN A 30 3.25 3.63 3.86
N LEU A 31 3.70 4.88 3.71
CA LEU A 31 3.81 5.81 4.84
C LEU A 31 2.47 6.02 5.56
N VAL A 32 1.41 6.18 4.79
CA VAL A 32 0.03 6.37 5.28
C VAL A 32 -0.42 5.14 6.07
N GLU A 33 -0.22 3.94 5.54
CA GLU A 33 -0.59 2.68 6.17
C GLU A 33 0.24 2.37 7.41
N ILE A 34 1.55 2.64 7.36
CA ILE A 34 2.43 2.51 8.54
C ILE A 34 1.94 3.43 9.65
N LEU A 35 1.57 4.66 9.32
CA LEU A 35 1.02 5.59 10.30
C LEU A 35 -0.31 5.09 10.86
N TRP A 36 -1.21 4.59 10.01
CA TRP A 36 -2.48 4.00 10.44
C TRP A 36 -2.27 2.85 11.43
N VAL A 37 -1.35 1.92 11.12
CA VAL A 37 -1.00 0.81 12.03
C VAL A 37 -0.57 1.35 13.40
N VAL A 38 0.34 2.32 13.41
CA VAL A 38 0.84 2.92 14.66
C VAL A 38 -0.29 3.60 15.43
N LEU A 39 -1.10 4.43 14.77
CA LEU A 39 -2.18 5.17 15.42
C LEU A 39 -3.28 4.24 15.97
N ASN A 40 -3.58 3.12 15.28
CA ASN A 40 -4.51 2.11 15.78
C ASN A 40 -3.95 1.37 17.00
N LEU A 41 -2.67 0.99 17.00
CA LEU A 41 -2.05 0.33 18.13
C LEU A 41 -2.03 1.22 19.39
N PHE A 42 -1.96 2.55 19.22
CA PHE A 42 -2.07 3.52 20.32
C PHE A 42 -3.50 3.94 20.64
N GLY A 43 -4.51 3.43 19.93
CA GLY A 43 -5.91 3.80 20.12
C GLY A 43 -6.26 5.24 19.73
N ILE A 44 -5.42 5.91 18.93
CA ILE A 44 -5.65 7.26 18.40
C ILE A 44 -6.59 7.19 17.21
N GLU A 45 -6.40 6.21 16.33
CA GLU A 45 -7.34 5.84 15.28
C GLU A 45 -8.05 4.55 15.65
N ILE A 46 -9.27 4.37 15.17
CA ILE A 46 -10.17 3.33 15.68
C ILE A 46 -10.65 2.47 14.52
N THR A 47 -10.34 1.19 14.62
CA THR A 47 -10.95 0.14 13.80
C THR A 47 -11.92 -0.64 14.67
N THR A 48 -13.07 -1.00 14.12
CA THR A 48 -14.07 -1.84 14.77
C THR A 48 -14.37 -3.05 13.91
N THR A 49 -14.91 -4.10 14.51
CA THR A 49 -15.30 -5.33 13.81
C THR A 49 -16.72 -5.71 14.17
N GLU A 50 -17.40 -6.39 13.24
CA GLU A 50 -18.63 -7.10 13.55
C GLU A 50 -18.37 -8.23 14.58
N PRO A 51 -19.41 -8.70 15.29
CA PRO A 51 -19.30 -9.84 16.21
C PRO A 51 -18.79 -11.12 15.56
N GLN A 52 -18.98 -11.26 14.26
CA GLN A 52 -18.40 -12.33 13.44
C GLN A 52 -17.73 -11.70 12.23
N VAL A 53 -16.41 -11.88 12.11
CA VAL A 53 -15.66 -11.43 10.95
C VAL A 53 -15.52 -12.59 9.96
N ARG A 54 -16.09 -12.41 8.78
CA ARG A 54 -16.07 -13.39 7.67
C ARG A 54 -15.37 -12.86 6.44
N ALA A 55 -15.35 -11.54 6.26
CA ALA A 55 -14.73 -10.86 5.13
C ALA A 55 -14.40 -9.42 5.50
N LEU A 56 -13.77 -8.72 4.58
CA LEU A 56 -13.35 -7.33 4.73
C LEU A 56 -14.49 -6.38 5.12
N ASN A 57 -15.72 -6.64 4.64
CA ASN A 57 -16.90 -5.83 4.95
C ASN A 57 -17.31 -5.86 6.43
N ASP A 58 -16.83 -6.83 7.20
CA ASP A 58 -17.11 -6.96 8.63
C ASP A 58 -16.08 -6.20 9.48
N ILE A 59 -15.13 -5.51 8.84
CA ILE A 59 -14.10 -4.68 9.46
C ILE A 59 -14.34 -3.23 9.05
N HIS A 60 -14.50 -2.36 10.06
CA HIS A 60 -14.83 -0.95 9.82
C HIS A 60 -13.69 -0.05 10.30
N LEU A 61 -13.17 0.75 9.40
CA LEU A 61 -12.21 1.82 9.69
C LEU A 61 -13.00 3.03 10.23
N ALA A 62 -13.46 2.91 11.47
CA ALA A 62 -14.46 3.81 12.04
C ALA A 62 -13.94 5.25 12.20
N TYR A 63 -12.66 5.42 12.56
CA TYR A 63 -12.03 6.72 12.75
C TYR A 63 -10.56 6.66 12.34
N MET A 64 -10.22 7.24 11.17
CA MET A 64 -8.86 7.25 10.61
C MET A 64 -8.48 8.59 9.94
N PRO A 65 -8.79 9.75 10.54
CA PRO A 65 -8.65 11.03 9.85
C PRO A 65 -7.20 11.51 9.73
N TYR A 66 -6.31 11.03 10.58
CA TYR A 66 -4.92 11.49 10.62
C TYR A 66 -4.04 10.74 9.61
N SER A 67 -4.33 9.48 9.38
CA SER A 67 -3.64 8.69 8.35
C SER A 67 -4.36 8.77 7.00
N HIS A 68 -5.64 8.36 6.93
CA HIS A 68 -6.39 8.17 5.69
C HIS A 68 -7.36 9.32 5.35
N SER A 69 -6.98 10.58 5.58
CA SER A 69 -7.70 11.70 4.97
C SER A 69 -6.92 12.27 3.79
N ILE A 70 -7.68 12.86 2.85
CA ILE A 70 -7.08 13.49 1.65
C ILE A 70 -6.11 14.60 2.08
N ALA A 71 -6.52 15.47 3.00
CA ALA A 71 -5.70 16.58 3.47
C ALA A 71 -4.44 16.10 4.21
N ALA A 72 -4.55 15.09 5.08
CA ALA A 72 -3.39 14.53 5.78
C ALA A 72 -2.37 13.96 4.78
N THR A 73 -2.82 13.21 3.78
CA THR A 73 -1.92 12.67 2.76
C THR A 73 -1.23 13.77 1.94
N VAL A 74 -1.95 14.84 1.60
CA VAL A 74 -1.35 16.01 0.93
C VAL A 74 -0.28 16.66 1.81
N VAL A 75 -0.55 16.82 3.10
CA VAL A 75 0.44 17.35 4.05
C VAL A 75 1.67 16.45 4.12
N PHE A 76 1.51 15.13 4.23
CA PHE A 76 2.64 14.19 4.26
C PHE A 76 3.46 14.24 2.96
N ALA A 77 2.80 14.30 1.80
CA ALA A 77 3.48 14.42 0.52
C ALA A 77 4.28 15.73 0.43
N LEU A 78 3.73 16.85 0.89
CA LEU A 78 4.41 18.15 0.94
C LEU A 78 5.58 18.12 1.91
N VAL A 79 5.41 17.55 3.11
CA VAL A 79 6.51 17.42 4.09
C VAL A 79 7.66 16.60 3.50
N VAL A 80 7.36 15.44 2.92
CA VAL A 80 8.38 14.60 2.27
C VAL A 80 9.06 15.35 1.14
N TRP A 81 8.31 16.04 0.29
CA TRP A 81 8.87 16.85 -0.78
C TRP A 81 9.81 17.94 -0.26
N VAL A 82 9.38 18.72 0.73
CA VAL A 82 10.17 19.81 1.32
C VAL A 82 11.45 19.28 1.97
N VAL A 83 11.33 18.19 2.76
CA VAL A 83 12.50 17.59 3.42
C VAL A 83 13.56 17.17 2.40
N PHE A 84 13.19 16.45 1.37
CA PHE A 84 14.15 15.98 0.38
C PHE A 84 14.62 17.09 -0.56
N ALA A 85 13.73 17.99 -0.99
CA ALA A 85 14.07 19.03 -1.95
C ALA A 85 14.88 20.17 -1.32
N ARG A 86 14.51 20.61 -0.08
CA ARG A 86 15.10 21.80 0.55
C ARG A 86 16.19 21.46 1.55
N PHE A 87 15.95 20.48 2.43
CA PHE A 87 16.91 20.17 3.49
C PHE A 87 17.99 19.18 3.04
N LEU A 88 17.65 18.24 2.17
CA LEU A 88 18.60 17.24 1.66
C LEU A 88 19.14 17.58 0.27
N SER A 89 18.71 18.69 -0.34
CA SER A 89 19.14 19.13 -1.69
C SER A 89 18.94 18.07 -2.79
N LYS A 90 17.87 17.27 -2.68
CA LYS A 90 17.51 16.20 -3.63
C LYS A 90 16.10 16.42 -4.22
N PRO A 91 15.88 17.46 -5.04
CA PRO A 91 14.53 17.83 -5.50
C PRO A 91 13.84 16.72 -6.32
N VAL A 92 14.59 15.95 -7.12
CA VAL A 92 14.05 14.81 -7.89
C VAL A 92 13.55 13.70 -6.96
N TRP A 93 14.30 13.42 -5.87
CA TRP A 93 13.86 12.47 -4.87
C TRP A 93 12.61 12.98 -4.16
N GLY A 94 12.61 14.25 -3.75
CA GLY A 94 11.45 14.87 -3.10
C GLY A 94 10.18 14.69 -3.93
N LEU A 95 10.23 14.99 -5.24
CA LEU A 95 9.11 14.83 -6.15
C LEU A 95 8.67 13.36 -6.25
N ALA A 96 9.60 12.43 -6.47
CA ALA A 96 9.29 11.01 -6.61
C ALA A 96 8.64 10.43 -5.35
N LEU A 97 9.16 10.79 -4.17
CA LEU A 97 8.66 10.31 -2.89
C LEU A 97 7.31 10.96 -2.52
N ALA A 98 7.09 12.24 -2.86
CA ALA A 98 5.79 12.88 -2.72
C ALA A 98 4.72 12.21 -3.59
N VAL A 99 5.06 11.87 -4.85
CA VAL A 99 4.18 11.08 -5.72
C VAL A 99 3.91 9.70 -5.12
N ALA A 100 4.91 9.07 -4.50
CA ALA A 100 4.76 7.79 -3.84
C ALA A 100 3.78 7.88 -2.66
N VAL A 101 3.89 8.89 -1.80
CA VAL A 101 2.92 9.12 -0.71
C VAL A 101 1.53 9.39 -1.27
N SER A 102 1.41 10.26 -2.28
CA SER A 102 0.11 10.61 -2.87
C SER A 102 -0.56 9.43 -3.57
N SER A 103 0.22 8.49 -4.12
CA SER A 103 -0.33 7.30 -4.77
C SER A 103 -1.15 6.43 -3.82
N HIS A 104 -0.83 6.45 -2.53
CA HIS A 104 -1.57 5.69 -1.51
C HIS A 104 -3.04 6.08 -1.50
N ILE A 105 -3.35 7.34 -1.23
CA ILE A 105 -4.73 7.82 -1.13
C ILE A 105 -5.48 7.69 -2.47
N VAL A 106 -4.81 7.83 -3.61
CA VAL A 106 -5.43 7.64 -4.93
C VAL A 106 -5.90 6.20 -5.10
N LEU A 107 -5.09 5.23 -4.69
CA LEU A 107 -5.43 3.82 -4.76
C LEU A 107 -6.53 3.45 -3.76
N ASP A 108 -6.52 4.04 -2.58
CA ASP A 108 -7.58 3.82 -1.59
C ASP A 108 -8.90 4.42 -2.02
N LEU A 109 -8.90 5.62 -2.57
CA LEU A 109 -10.10 6.20 -3.19
C LEU A 109 -10.68 5.31 -4.30
N ALA A 110 -9.83 4.56 -5.00
CA ALA A 110 -10.25 3.61 -6.05
C ALA A 110 -10.76 2.27 -5.51
N THR A 111 -10.54 1.93 -4.23
CA THR A 111 -10.90 0.62 -3.68
C THR A 111 -11.84 0.68 -2.47
N HIS A 112 -11.62 1.62 -1.56
CA HIS A 112 -12.38 1.73 -0.32
C HIS A 112 -13.87 1.99 -0.53
N VAL A 113 -14.66 1.62 0.47
CA VAL A 113 -16.02 2.12 0.65
C VAL A 113 -15.96 3.63 0.96
N HIS A 114 -17.11 4.27 1.18
CA HIS A 114 -17.16 5.71 1.50
C HIS A 114 -16.75 5.96 2.97
N ASP A 115 -15.47 5.74 3.28
CA ASP A 115 -14.90 5.87 4.64
C ASP A 115 -13.75 6.89 4.74
N ILE A 116 -13.17 7.33 3.61
CA ILE A 116 -12.06 8.28 3.57
C ILE A 116 -12.57 9.71 3.79
N ALA A 117 -12.10 10.37 4.85
CA ALA A 117 -12.46 11.75 5.17
C ALA A 117 -11.75 12.77 4.27
N LEU A 118 -12.33 13.96 4.09
CA LEU A 118 -11.65 15.07 3.41
C LEU A 118 -10.44 15.56 4.24
N ALA A 119 -10.66 15.78 5.53
CA ALA A 119 -9.63 16.25 6.46
C ALA A 119 -9.99 15.84 7.90
N PRO A 120 -9.01 15.86 8.84
CA PRO A 120 -9.31 15.71 10.26
C PRO A 120 -10.38 16.70 10.73
N GLY A 121 -11.38 16.21 11.47
CA GLY A 121 -12.51 17.01 11.96
C GLY A 121 -13.63 17.26 10.93
N ILE A 122 -13.49 16.79 9.69
CA ILE A 122 -14.54 16.85 8.65
C ILE A 122 -15.04 15.43 8.39
N GLU A 123 -16.17 15.08 9.00
CA GLU A 123 -16.69 13.71 8.93
C GLU A 123 -17.53 13.43 7.68
N SER A 124 -18.03 14.45 7.01
CA SER A 124 -18.90 14.32 5.82
C SER A 124 -18.64 15.44 4.82
N PRO A 125 -18.66 15.16 3.50
CA PRO A 125 -18.78 13.82 2.90
C PRO A 125 -17.52 12.96 3.08
N LYS A 126 -17.70 11.63 3.09
CA LYS A 126 -16.62 10.65 2.98
C LYS A 126 -16.52 10.14 1.55
N PHE A 127 -15.30 9.75 1.15
CA PHE A 127 -14.96 9.40 -0.22
C PHE A 127 -14.51 7.93 -0.32
N GLY A 128 -14.57 7.40 -1.52
CA GLY A 128 -14.22 6.04 -1.90
C GLY A 128 -15.06 5.59 -3.09
N SER A 129 -14.58 4.65 -3.89
CA SER A 129 -15.34 4.13 -5.04
C SER A 129 -16.45 3.16 -4.65
N GLY A 130 -16.38 2.59 -3.44
CA GLY A 130 -17.27 1.52 -3.02
C GLY A 130 -16.86 0.13 -3.49
N LEU A 131 -15.69 -0.05 -4.12
CA LEU A 131 -15.27 -1.34 -4.70
C LEU A 131 -15.18 -2.44 -3.63
N TYR A 132 -14.77 -2.13 -2.41
CA TYR A 132 -14.79 -3.07 -1.28
C TYR A 132 -16.20 -3.52 -0.85
N GLY A 133 -17.25 -2.83 -1.30
CA GLY A 133 -18.62 -3.32 -1.20
C GLY A 133 -18.89 -4.59 -2.04
N VAL A 134 -18.02 -4.90 -3.01
CA VAL A 134 -18.03 -6.13 -3.82
C VAL A 134 -16.67 -6.83 -3.70
N PRO A 135 -16.38 -7.49 -2.55
CA PRO A 135 -15.02 -7.89 -2.18
C PRO A 135 -14.33 -8.77 -3.23
N LEU A 136 -15.02 -9.75 -3.80
CA LEU A 136 -14.41 -10.64 -4.79
C LEU A 136 -13.98 -9.88 -6.06
N LEU A 137 -14.77 -8.90 -6.49
CA LEU A 137 -14.39 -8.02 -7.60
C LEU A 137 -13.18 -7.18 -7.23
N ALA A 138 -13.15 -6.63 -6.00
CA ALA A 138 -12.01 -5.91 -5.49
C ALA A 138 -10.73 -6.75 -5.53
N PHE A 139 -10.79 -8.01 -5.08
CA PHE A 139 -9.67 -8.94 -5.16
C PHE A 139 -9.15 -9.11 -6.59
N VAL A 140 -10.04 -9.32 -7.56
CA VAL A 140 -9.65 -9.50 -8.97
C VAL A 140 -8.98 -8.23 -9.52
N VAL A 141 -9.55 -7.06 -9.25
CA VAL A 141 -8.98 -5.76 -9.68
C VAL A 141 -7.60 -5.56 -9.06
N GLU A 142 -7.45 -5.82 -7.77
CA GLU A 142 -6.19 -5.69 -7.07
C GLU A 142 -5.12 -6.69 -7.55
N MET A 143 -5.49 -7.91 -7.83
CA MET A 143 -4.59 -8.91 -8.42
C MET A 143 -4.11 -8.46 -9.80
N ILE A 144 -5.03 -8.02 -10.67
CA ILE A 144 -4.69 -7.49 -12.00
C ILE A 144 -3.75 -6.30 -11.88
N TYR A 145 -4.01 -5.38 -10.94
CA TYR A 145 -3.16 -4.21 -10.70
C TYR A 145 -1.74 -4.60 -10.28
N GLY A 146 -1.59 -5.52 -9.33
CA GLY A 146 -0.28 -6.00 -8.89
C GLY A 146 0.53 -6.64 -10.03
N VAL A 147 -0.13 -7.50 -10.83
CA VAL A 147 0.47 -8.13 -12.01
C VAL A 147 0.83 -7.09 -13.08
N TRP A 148 -0.01 -6.09 -13.29
CA TRP A 148 0.25 -4.99 -14.21
C TRP A 148 1.45 -4.14 -13.78
N CYS A 149 1.61 -3.83 -12.50
CA CYS A 149 2.79 -3.15 -11.97
C CYS A 149 4.06 -3.95 -12.23
N TRP A 150 4.03 -5.27 -11.96
CA TRP A 150 5.13 -6.17 -12.25
C TRP A 150 5.48 -6.18 -13.75
N TRP A 151 4.49 -6.27 -14.61
CA TRP A 151 4.67 -6.28 -16.06
C TRP A 151 5.30 -4.98 -16.58
N ILE A 152 4.82 -3.83 -16.13
CA ILE A 152 5.42 -2.52 -16.45
C ILE A 152 6.88 -2.48 -15.99
N PHE A 153 7.15 -2.92 -14.76
CA PHE A 153 8.50 -2.94 -14.20
C PHE A 153 9.42 -3.92 -14.95
N ARG A 154 8.86 -4.89 -15.64
CA ARG A 154 9.54 -6.06 -16.24
C ARG A 154 10.22 -6.90 -15.16
N GLY A 155 9.49 -7.19 -14.09
CA GLY A 155 9.96 -7.91 -12.92
C GLY A 155 10.35 -9.36 -13.21
N SER A 156 11.19 -9.93 -12.36
CA SER A 156 11.53 -11.35 -12.40
C SER A 156 10.33 -12.25 -12.11
N LYS A 157 10.40 -13.53 -12.50
CA LYS A 157 9.36 -14.52 -12.16
C LYS A 157 9.19 -14.69 -10.64
N ALA A 158 10.29 -14.58 -9.87
CA ALA A 158 10.25 -14.65 -8.41
C ALA A 158 9.47 -13.46 -7.83
N LEU A 159 9.64 -12.25 -8.36
CA LEU A 159 8.88 -11.08 -7.96
C LEU A 159 7.38 -11.25 -8.27
N LEU A 160 7.03 -11.80 -9.46
CA LEU A 160 5.66 -12.12 -9.79
C LEU A 160 5.06 -13.13 -8.80
N ALA A 161 5.80 -14.21 -8.52
CA ALA A 161 5.33 -15.23 -7.59
C ALA A 161 5.03 -14.64 -6.20
N VAL A 162 5.90 -13.76 -5.68
CA VAL A 162 5.68 -13.08 -4.40
C VAL A 162 4.43 -12.20 -4.45
N ILE A 163 4.25 -11.39 -5.49
CA ILE A 163 3.08 -10.53 -5.64
C ILE A 163 1.78 -11.37 -5.65
N VAL A 164 1.78 -12.45 -6.44
CA VAL A 164 0.61 -13.34 -6.54
C VAL A 164 0.34 -14.04 -5.21
N LEU A 165 1.38 -14.60 -4.57
CA LEU A 165 1.22 -15.33 -3.30
C LEU A 165 0.74 -14.43 -2.16
N LEU A 166 1.24 -13.19 -2.05
CA LEU A 166 0.80 -12.25 -1.02
C LEU A 166 -0.64 -11.76 -1.28
N ASN A 167 -1.06 -11.58 -2.54
CA ASN A 167 -2.46 -11.30 -2.84
C ASN A 167 -3.35 -12.51 -2.52
N LEU A 168 -2.94 -13.74 -2.93
CA LEU A 168 -3.69 -14.96 -2.62
C LEU A 168 -3.78 -15.22 -1.11
N GLY A 169 -2.74 -14.88 -0.35
CA GLY A 169 -2.76 -14.97 1.11
C GLY A 169 -3.81 -14.09 1.78
N ALA A 170 -4.29 -13.05 1.09
CA ALA A 170 -5.36 -12.18 1.58
C ALA A 170 -6.76 -12.60 1.05
N LEU A 171 -6.87 -13.66 0.25
CA LEU A 171 -8.11 -14.01 -0.46
C LEU A 171 -9.30 -14.29 0.49
N SER A 172 -9.04 -14.84 1.68
CA SER A 172 -10.10 -15.08 2.68
C SER A 172 -10.78 -13.78 3.14
N PHE A 173 -10.07 -12.67 3.19
CA PHE A 173 -10.68 -11.36 3.48
C PHE A 173 -11.65 -10.88 2.39
N TYR A 174 -11.53 -11.40 1.18
CA TYR A 174 -12.36 -11.02 0.04
C TYR A 174 -13.48 -12.02 -0.27
N SER A 175 -13.53 -13.16 0.44
CA SER A 175 -14.55 -14.17 0.16
C SER A 175 -14.98 -14.90 1.44
N PRO A 176 -16.23 -14.77 1.88
CA PRO A 176 -16.75 -15.50 3.04
C PRO A 176 -16.82 -17.02 2.82
N LEU A 177 -16.60 -17.50 1.58
CA LEU A 177 -16.59 -18.92 1.23
C LEU A 177 -15.23 -19.58 1.47
N ILE A 178 -14.19 -18.81 1.67
CA ILE A 178 -12.82 -19.29 1.87
C ILE A 178 -12.45 -19.02 3.34
N PRO A 179 -12.42 -20.05 4.18
CA PRO A 179 -12.08 -19.86 5.60
C PRO A 179 -10.63 -19.40 5.75
N GLY A 180 -10.43 -18.42 6.60
CA GLY A 180 -9.13 -17.84 6.95
C GLY A 180 -9.07 -17.43 8.41
N PRO A 181 -8.01 -16.76 8.83
CA PRO A 181 -7.81 -16.35 10.21
C PRO A 181 -8.66 -15.15 10.64
N GLU A 182 -9.44 -14.54 9.73
CA GLU A 182 -10.20 -13.31 9.98
C GLU A 182 -11.21 -13.44 11.13
N HIS A 183 -11.72 -14.64 11.39
CA HIS A 183 -12.62 -14.90 12.53
C HIS A 183 -11.93 -14.63 13.89
N LEU A 184 -10.58 -14.69 13.93
CA LEU A 184 -9.80 -14.36 15.14
C LEU A 184 -9.75 -12.85 15.41
N LEU A 185 -10.18 -12.03 14.46
CA LEU A 185 -10.16 -10.57 14.56
C LEU A 185 -11.40 -10.02 15.28
N ALA A 186 -12.46 -10.84 15.40
CA ALA A 186 -13.70 -10.44 16.05
C ALA A 186 -13.43 -9.96 17.50
N GLY A 187 -13.74 -8.70 17.77
CA GLY A 187 -13.48 -8.06 19.07
C GLY A 187 -12.01 -7.72 19.35
N HIS A 188 -11.09 -7.95 18.39
CA HIS A 188 -9.66 -7.70 18.54
C HIS A 188 -9.08 -6.83 17.41
N PRO A 189 -9.54 -5.59 17.23
CA PRO A 189 -9.12 -4.72 16.11
C PRO A 189 -7.62 -4.42 16.12
N SER A 190 -6.95 -4.41 17.28
CA SER A 190 -5.50 -4.23 17.37
C SER A 190 -4.72 -5.39 16.75
N ILE A 191 -5.26 -6.62 16.79
CA ILE A 191 -4.66 -7.77 16.12
C ILE A 191 -4.71 -7.57 14.60
N PHE A 192 -5.80 -7.02 14.07
CA PHE A 192 -5.90 -6.67 12.66
C PHE A 192 -4.83 -5.64 12.25
N ALA A 193 -4.70 -4.53 12.98
CA ALA A 193 -3.67 -3.54 12.72
C ALA A 193 -2.26 -4.14 12.77
N ALA A 194 -1.97 -4.99 13.75
CA ALA A 194 -0.69 -5.69 13.85
C ALA A 194 -0.45 -6.65 12.66
N ALA A 195 -1.47 -7.41 12.24
CA ALA A 195 -1.37 -8.31 11.08
C ALA A 195 -1.09 -7.55 9.78
N ILE A 196 -1.75 -6.41 9.57
CA ILE A 196 -1.46 -5.52 8.44
C ILE A 196 -0.03 -5.00 8.53
N GLY A 197 0.44 -4.59 9.71
CA GLY A 197 1.84 -4.17 9.93
C GLY A 197 2.85 -5.24 9.52
N VAL A 198 2.62 -6.49 9.92
CA VAL A 198 3.46 -7.64 9.51
C VAL A 198 3.41 -7.84 8.00
N HIS A 199 2.22 -7.79 7.40
CA HIS A 199 2.06 -7.92 5.94
C HIS A 199 2.81 -6.82 5.17
N ILE A 200 2.78 -5.57 5.66
CA ILE A 200 3.56 -4.46 5.11
C ILE A 200 5.06 -4.79 5.17
N ILE A 201 5.57 -5.18 6.34
CA ILE A 201 7.01 -5.48 6.51
C ILE A 201 7.44 -6.60 5.55
N VAL A 202 6.68 -7.70 5.49
CA VAL A 202 6.97 -8.81 4.58
C VAL A 202 6.95 -8.35 3.12
N GLY A 203 5.93 -7.59 2.72
CA GLY A 203 5.80 -7.05 1.37
C GLY A 203 6.96 -6.12 0.99
N LEU A 204 7.32 -5.18 1.87
CA LEU A 204 8.44 -4.26 1.66
C LEU A 204 9.78 -5.00 1.51
N LEU A 205 10.05 -5.97 2.39
CA LEU A 205 11.27 -6.77 2.33
C LEU A 205 11.33 -7.60 1.06
N ALA A 206 10.27 -8.34 0.75
CA ALA A 206 10.24 -9.24 -0.41
C ALA A 206 10.35 -8.46 -1.73
N VAL A 207 9.54 -7.41 -1.91
CA VAL A 207 9.59 -6.56 -3.12
C VAL A 207 10.94 -5.84 -3.20
N GLY A 208 11.43 -5.29 -2.09
CA GLY A 208 12.69 -4.54 -2.05
C GLY A 208 13.89 -5.40 -2.40
N LEU A 209 13.99 -6.61 -1.86
CA LEU A 209 15.11 -7.54 -2.14
C LEU A 209 15.08 -8.01 -3.59
N LEU A 210 13.91 -8.42 -4.10
CA LEU A 210 13.80 -8.95 -5.47
C LEU A 210 13.95 -7.85 -6.54
N ALA A 211 13.47 -6.64 -6.28
CA ALA A 211 13.69 -5.53 -7.19
C ALA A 211 15.17 -5.09 -7.23
N ARG A 212 15.87 -5.05 -6.10
CA ARG A 212 17.32 -4.74 -6.04
C ARG A 212 18.15 -5.73 -6.80
N SER A 213 17.93 -7.03 -6.60
CA SER A 213 18.70 -8.08 -7.28
C SER A 213 18.60 -7.97 -8.80
N GLN A 214 17.44 -7.54 -9.29
CA GLN A 214 17.23 -7.36 -10.72
C GLN A 214 18.02 -6.16 -11.29
N TRP A 215 18.15 -5.07 -10.54
CA TRP A 215 18.95 -3.91 -10.93
C TRP A 215 20.45 -4.26 -11.01
N GLN A 216 20.96 -4.98 -10.02
CA GLN A 216 22.36 -5.43 -10.00
C GLN A 216 22.67 -6.32 -11.18
N SER A 217 21.85 -7.34 -11.44
CA SER A 217 22.03 -8.24 -12.58
C SER A 217 21.93 -7.56 -13.95
N SER A 218 21.22 -6.43 -14.05
CA SER A 218 21.12 -5.64 -15.28
C SER A 218 22.32 -4.71 -15.47
N ALA A 219 22.91 -4.21 -14.38
CA ALA A 219 24.10 -3.36 -14.40
C ALA A 219 25.37 -4.16 -14.74
N ASP A 220 25.44 -5.43 -14.31
CA ASP A 220 26.57 -6.32 -14.53
C ASP A 220 26.59 -7.00 -15.92
N ARG A 221 25.53 -6.81 -16.74
CA ARG A 221 25.55 -7.29 -18.12
C ARG A 221 26.50 -6.44 -18.95
N PRO A 222 27.52 -7.04 -19.63
CA PRO A 222 28.37 -6.32 -20.57
C PRO A 222 27.47 -5.63 -21.60
N LYS A 223 27.65 -4.33 -21.79
CA LYS A 223 27.04 -3.65 -22.96
C LYS A 223 27.49 -4.43 -24.18
N ALA A 224 26.56 -5.12 -24.84
CA ALA A 224 26.85 -5.79 -26.10
C ALA A 224 27.57 -4.77 -26.98
N ALA A 225 28.81 -5.10 -27.34
CA ALA A 225 29.63 -4.29 -28.22
C ALA A 225 28.78 -4.07 -29.50
N GLY A 226 28.34 -2.82 -29.70
CA GLY A 226 27.63 -2.50 -30.91
C GLY A 226 28.53 -2.71 -32.11
N ASN A 227 28.10 -3.60 -32.97
CA ASN A 227 28.58 -3.65 -34.35
C ASN A 227 27.88 -2.59 -35.16
#